data_1c0f05a7fe0bef223abcb7973572b393
#
_entry.id   1c0f05a7fe0bef223abcb7973572b393
#
_cell.length_a   1.000
_cell.length_b   1.000
_cell.length_c   1.000
_cell.angle_alpha   90.00
_cell.angle_beta   90.00
_cell.angle_gamma   90.00
#
_symmetry.space_group_name_H-M   'P 1'
#
loop_
_entity.id
_entity.type
_entity.pdbx_description
1 polymer ?
#
loop_
_entity_poly.entity_id
_entity_poly.type
_entity_poly.pdbx_seq_one_letter_code
_entity_poly.pdbx_strand_id
1 'polypeptide(L)'
;YIMSTEVVVKKSYLQVILLAMGHFFNDFYCNFLPILLPILIPKLGLSLTLSGALVMVMSLSANVLQPVFGYFMDKYNFNKIMPLIIPFGAVFICLTNWASNFIVLAVLIGLSGLAVSTFHPMGAGLVSKVAPDGKISTCISIFVAGGSFGFALAPIVLVYFMQMYSLDYLPILIIPAIILGVLMYSSGLSKARFVNEQVAKNMHFNLAQILQNKPLMLLNISMGLRAWLFTALVTFLPLWAIEKGCDNTLSGWILTIYLCGSVIGGLIGGALNDKIGYKKVILWALIFTLIPTMYFLFAQQIDILMYIALFVGGGLVMAANPGAIVWGQDSLPDNPGMASGMM
;
A
#
# COMPACT_ATOMS: atom_id res chain seq x y z
N TYR A 1 -33.62 20.41 -18.47
CA TYR A 1 -32.19 20.81 -18.38
C TYR A 1 -31.86 20.89 -16.89
N ILE A 2 -31.42 19.80 -16.28
CA ILE A 2 -30.76 19.80 -14.98
C ILE A 2 -29.28 19.81 -15.31
N MET A 3 -28.66 20.99 -15.27
CA MET A 3 -27.21 21.12 -15.24
C MET A 3 -26.72 20.36 -13.98
N SER A 4 -26.17 19.16 -14.17
CA SER A 4 -25.41 18.52 -13.12
C SER A 4 -24.20 19.42 -12.85
N THR A 5 -24.25 20.16 -11.75
CA THR A 5 -23.07 20.85 -11.23
C THR A 5 -22.03 19.78 -10.92
N GLU A 6 -21.08 19.58 -11.83
CA GLU A 6 -19.86 18.84 -11.51
C GLU A 6 -19.26 19.54 -10.30
N VAL A 7 -19.25 18.85 -9.17
CA VAL A 7 -18.52 19.32 -7.99
C VAL A 7 -17.05 19.22 -8.34
N VAL A 8 -16.50 20.31 -8.84
CA VAL A 8 -15.07 20.44 -9.11
C VAL A 8 -14.37 20.32 -7.76
N VAL A 9 -13.74 19.18 -7.53
CA VAL A 9 -12.93 18.99 -6.32
C VAL A 9 -11.74 19.93 -6.40
N LYS A 10 -11.57 20.75 -5.38
CA LYS A 10 -10.46 21.71 -5.31
C LYS A 10 -9.15 20.91 -5.25
N LYS A 11 -8.29 21.05 -6.26
CA LYS A 11 -6.96 20.49 -6.25
C LYS A 11 -6.17 21.07 -5.07
N SER A 12 -5.72 20.21 -4.14
CA SER A 12 -5.14 20.67 -2.88
C SER A 12 -4.18 19.64 -2.29
N TYR A 13 -3.00 20.07 -1.90
CA TYR A 13 -2.08 19.25 -1.11
C TYR A 13 -2.68 18.75 0.21
N LEU A 14 -3.59 19.51 0.83
CA LEU A 14 -4.26 19.05 2.05
C LEU A 14 -5.01 17.73 1.82
N GLN A 15 -5.74 17.61 0.71
CA GLN A 15 -6.46 16.38 0.38
C GLN A 15 -5.49 15.23 0.07
N VAL A 16 -4.36 15.52 -0.59
CA VAL A 16 -3.29 14.54 -0.81
C VAL A 16 -2.71 14.05 0.52
N ILE A 17 -2.44 14.95 1.46
CA ILE A 17 -1.95 14.60 2.81
C ILE A 17 -2.97 13.75 3.57
N LEU A 18 -4.26 14.10 3.53
CA LEU A 18 -5.30 13.29 4.17
C LEU A 18 -5.39 11.89 3.57
N LEU A 19 -5.25 11.76 2.24
CA LEU A 19 -5.18 10.45 1.57
C LEU A 19 -3.91 9.68 1.95
N ALA A 20 -2.77 10.35 2.07
CA ALA A 20 -1.52 9.75 2.54
C ALA A 20 -1.62 9.28 4.00
N MET A 21 -2.28 10.05 4.88
CA MET A 21 -2.61 9.61 6.24
C MET A 21 -3.58 8.43 6.24
N GLY A 22 -4.53 8.41 5.31
CA GLY A 22 -5.40 7.26 5.09
C GLY A 22 -4.61 6.01 4.73
N HIS A 23 -3.64 6.14 3.83
CA HIS A 23 -2.75 5.03 3.44
C HIS A 23 -1.88 4.60 4.63
N PHE A 24 -1.35 5.56 5.39
CA PHE A 24 -0.62 5.29 6.62
C PHE A 24 -1.43 4.40 7.57
N PHE A 25 -2.64 4.79 7.93
CA PHE A 25 -3.47 4.02 8.85
C PHE A 25 -3.95 2.69 8.25
N ASN A 26 -4.23 2.65 6.95
CA ASN A 26 -4.61 1.42 6.26
C ASN A 26 -3.53 0.35 6.40
N ASP A 27 -2.28 0.68 6.08
CA ASP A 27 -1.16 -0.26 6.12
C ASP A 27 -0.67 -0.50 7.56
N PHE A 28 -0.81 0.49 8.44
CA PHE A 28 -0.58 0.37 9.87
C PHE A 28 -1.45 -0.73 10.48
N TYR A 29 -2.76 -0.70 10.26
CA TYR A 29 -3.67 -1.74 10.76
C TYR A 29 -3.48 -3.08 10.05
N CYS A 30 -3.23 -3.08 8.76
CA CYS A 30 -2.95 -4.30 8.00
C CYS A 30 -1.78 -5.09 8.62
N ASN A 31 -0.76 -4.39 9.08
CA ASN A 31 0.44 -5.00 9.66
C ASN A 31 0.31 -5.39 11.15
N PHE A 32 -0.87 -5.33 11.74
CA PHE A 32 -1.12 -5.85 13.09
C PHE A 32 -1.10 -7.37 13.15
N LEU A 33 -1.60 -8.04 12.10
CA LEU A 33 -1.77 -9.49 12.09
C LEU A 33 -0.48 -10.27 12.39
N PRO A 34 0.68 -10.02 11.74
CA PRO A 34 1.91 -10.75 12.04
C PRO A 34 2.36 -10.65 13.50
N ILE A 35 2.05 -9.49 14.13
CA ILE A 35 2.45 -9.20 15.51
C ILE A 35 1.49 -9.86 16.52
N LEU A 36 0.22 -9.96 16.18
CA LEU A 36 -0.81 -10.57 17.02
C LEU A 36 -0.79 -12.09 16.95
N LEU A 37 -0.39 -12.68 15.81
CA LEU A 37 -0.39 -14.14 15.62
C LEU A 37 0.35 -14.92 16.71
N PRO A 38 1.56 -14.55 17.17
CA PRO A 38 2.25 -15.27 18.25
C PRO A 38 1.45 -15.36 19.55
N ILE A 39 0.51 -14.45 19.77
CA ILE A 39 -0.35 -14.41 20.96
C ILE A 39 -1.67 -15.14 20.69
N LEU A 40 -2.25 -14.95 19.51
CA LEU A 40 -3.54 -15.56 19.15
C LEU A 40 -3.43 -17.06 18.89
N ILE A 41 -2.28 -17.55 18.40
CA ILE A 41 -2.02 -18.97 18.16
C ILE A 41 -2.19 -19.78 19.44
N PRO A 42 -1.45 -19.53 20.53
CA PRO A 42 -1.61 -20.30 21.77
C PRO A 42 -2.96 -20.03 22.45
N LYS A 43 -3.50 -18.81 22.38
CA LYS A 43 -4.78 -18.44 22.97
C LYS A 43 -5.95 -19.27 22.41
N LEU A 44 -5.93 -19.56 21.11
CA LEU A 44 -7.00 -20.29 20.40
C LEU A 44 -6.61 -21.74 20.08
N GLY A 45 -5.45 -22.22 20.52
CA GLY A 45 -4.96 -23.57 20.24
C GLY A 45 -4.78 -23.86 18.74
N LEU A 46 -4.32 -22.87 17.97
CA LEU A 46 -4.17 -22.98 16.51
C LEU A 46 -2.89 -23.73 16.15
N SER A 47 -2.97 -24.53 15.08
CA SER A 47 -1.76 -25.09 14.44
C SER A 47 -1.04 -24.04 13.58
N LEU A 48 0.23 -24.30 13.25
CA LEU A 48 0.98 -23.46 12.31
C LEU A 48 0.31 -23.41 10.93
N THR A 49 -0.31 -24.50 10.49
CA THR A 49 -1.07 -24.57 9.24
C THR A 49 -2.27 -23.61 9.25
N LEU A 50 -3.04 -23.59 10.34
CA LEU A 50 -4.16 -22.65 10.49
C LEU A 50 -3.66 -21.19 10.57
N SER A 51 -2.52 -20.96 11.19
CA SER A 51 -1.89 -19.63 11.22
C SER A 51 -1.49 -19.14 9.83
N GLY A 52 -0.90 -20.04 9.02
CA GLY A 52 -0.63 -19.76 7.61
C GLY A 52 -1.90 -19.47 6.81
N ALA A 53 -3.01 -20.20 7.10
CA ALA A 53 -4.30 -19.92 6.47
C ALA A 53 -4.85 -18.53 6.81
N LEU A 54 -4.66 -18.03 8.04
CA LEU A 54 -5.04 -16.65 8.41
C LEU A 54 -4.24 -15.60 7.63
N VAL A 55 -2.92 -15.80 7.47
CA VAL A 55 -2.08 -14.93 6.65
C VAL A 55 -2.55 -14.95 5.18
N MET A 56 -2.92 -16.14 4.67
CA MET A 56 -3.46 -16.29 3.32
C MET A 56 -4.81 -15.56 3.18
N VAL A 57 -5.73 -15.67 4.15
CA VAL A 57 -7.00 -14.92 4.16
C VAL A 57 -6.74 -13.42 4.07
N MET A 58 -5.83 -12.89 4.90
CA MET A 58 -5.44 -11.47 4.84
C MET A 58 -4.89 -11.10 3.46
N SER A 59 -3.92 -11.87 2.96
CA SER A 59 -3.27 -11.58 1.68
C SER A 59 -4.24 -11.63 0.49
N LEU A 60 -5.13 -12.60 0.44
CA LEU A 60 -6.13 -12.71 -0.61
C LEU A 60 -7.14 -11.57 -0.56
N SER A 61 -7.70 -11.28 0.62
CA SER A 61 -8.67 -10.21 0.79
C SER A 61 -8.07 -8.82 0.59
N ALA A 62 -6.81 -8.60 0.97
CA ALA A 62 -6.15 -7.30 0.88
C ALA A 62 -5.59 -7.00 -0.52
N ASN A 63 -5.12 -8.02 -1.27
CA ASN A 63 -4.37 -7.77 -2.52
C ASN A 63 -5.12 -8.23 -3.78
N VAL A 64 -5.69 -9.45 -3.78
CA VAL A 64 -6.27 -10.03 -5.01
C VAL A 64 -7.54 -9.30 -5.45
N LEU A 65 -8.28 -8.72 -4.49
CA LEU A 65 -9.53 -8.02 -4.76
C LEU A 65 -9.36 -6.55 -5.18
N GLN A 66 -8.15 -5.99 -5.11
CA GLN A 66 -7.91 -4.57 -5.43
C GLN A 66 -8.41 -4.16 -6.82
N PRO A 67 -8.11 -4.89 -7.92
CA PRO A 67 -8.61 -4.51 -9.24
C PRO A 67 -10.13 -4.56 -9.35
N VAL A 68 -10.75 -5.53 -8.65
CA VAL A 68 -12.21 -5.68 -8.62
C VAL A 68 -12.86 -4.50 -7.93
N PHE A 69 -12.38 -4.13 -6.74
CA PHE A 69 -12.88 -2.95 -6.02
C PHE A 69 -12.59 -1.67 -6.79
N GLY A 70 -11.42 -1.56 -7.42
CA GLY A 70 -11.09 -0.43 -8.29
C GLY A 70 -12.11 -0.25 -9.42
N TYR A 71 -12.49 -1.34 -10.11
CA TYR A 71 -13.54 -1.33 -11.13
C TYR A 71 -14.90 -0.87 -10.56
N PHE A 72 -15.32 -1.42 -9.40
CA PHE A 72 -16.57 -1.00 -8.79
C PHE A 72 -16.57 0.48 -8.38
N MET A 73 -15.42 0.97 -7.92
CA MET A 73 -15.24 2.39 -7.59
C MET A 73 -15.43 3.28 -8.80
N ASP A 74 -14.80 2.92 -9.91
CA ASP A 74 -14.91 3.68 -11.16
C ASP A 74 -16.36 3.68 -11.66
N LYS A 75 -17.03 2.51 -11.63
CA LYS A 75 -18.39 2.35 -12.15
C LYS A 75 -19.46 3.01 -11.29
N TYR A 76 -19.40 2.84 -9.98
CA TYR A 76 -20.49 3.23 -9.07
C TYR A 76 -20.19 4.47 -8.23
N ASN A 77 -18.99 5.02 -8.35
CA ASN A 77 -18.55 6.22 -7.63
C ASN A 77 -18.78 6.15 -6.10
N PHE A 78 -18.25 5.09 -5.48
CA PHE A 78 -18.40 4.82 -4.05
C PHE A 78 -17.60 5.75 -3.12
N ASN A 79 -17.19 6.95 -3.59
CA ASN A 79 -16.38 7.90 -2.81
C ASN A 79 -17.02 8.29 -1.47
N LYS A 80 -18.33 8.16 -1.35
CA LYS A 80 -19.04 8.41 -0.10
C LYS A 80 -18.61 7.49 1.03
N ILE A 81 -18.13 6.27 0.71
CA ILE A 81 -17.66 5.32 1.74
C ILE A 81 -16.21 5.54 2.13
N MET A 82 -15.43 6.36 1.37
CA MET A 82 -14.01 6.63 1.64
C MET A 82 -13.70 6.95 3.11
N PRO A 83 -14.46 7.84 3.80
CA PRO A 83 -14.22 8.15 5.21
C PRO A 83 -14.46 6.97 6.17
N LEU A 84 -15.21 5.96 5.73
CA LEU A 84 -15.59 4.82 6.56
C LEU A 84 -14.64 3.63 6.39
N ILE A 85 -13.85 3.57 5.31
CA ILE A 85 -13.03 2.40 5.00
C ILE A 85 -11.96 2.17 6.06
N ILE A 86 -11.24 3.21 6.48
CA ILE A 86 -10.18 3.09 7.49
C ILE A 86 -10.75 2.70 8.87
N PRO A 87 -11.80 3.37 9.39
CA PRO A 87 -12.49 2.92 10.60
C PRO A 87 -12.98 1.48 10.52
N PHE A 88 -13.56 1.07 9.38
CA PHE A 88 -14.02 -0.30 9.16
C PHE A 88 -12.86 -1.30 9.31
N GLY A 89 -11.74 -1.12 8.62
CA GLY A 89 -10.56 -1.98 8.72
C GLY A 89 -10.01 -2.03 10.14
N ALA A 90 -9.89 -0.87 10.80
CA ALA A 90 -9.41 -0.74 12.16
C ALA A 90 -10.30 -1.49 13.19
N VAL A 91 -11.63 -1.39 13.06
CA VAL A 91 -12.57 -2.13 13.93
C VAL A 91 -12.30 -3.61 13.86
N PHE A 92 -12.28 -4.20 12.68
CA PHE A 92 -12.16 -5.64 12.55
C PHE A 92 -10.81 -6.18 13.00
N ILE A 93 -9.71 -5.51 12.70
CA ILE A 93 -8.38 -5.97 13.16
C ILE A 93 -8.22 -5.79 14.68
N CYS A 94 -8.73 -4.72 15.26
CA CYS A 94 -8.66 -4.49 16.69
C CYS A 94 -9.56 -5.42 17.52
N LEU A 95 -10.61 -6.00 16.90
CA LEU A 95 -11.47 -6.99 17.54
C LEU A 95 -10.92 -8.41 17.50
N THR A 96 -9.82 -8.67 16.80
CA THR A 96 -9.22 -10.01 16.66
C THR A 96 -8.88 -10.68 17.99
N ASN A 97 -8.51 -9.89 19.02
CA ASN A 97 -8.25 -10.44 20.35
C ASN A 97 -9.52 -11.05 21.01
N TRP A 98 -10.71 -10.63 20.61
CA TRP A 98 -11.98 -11.15 21.15
C TRP A 98 -12.55 -12.31 20.33
N ALA A 99 -11.82 -12.78 19.31
CA ALA A 99 -12.21 -13.97 18.56
C ALA A 99 -12.27 -15.20 19.49
N SER A 100 -13.35 -15.95 19.40
CA SER A 100 -13.58 -17.16 20.20
C SER A 100 -13.05 -18.45 19.55
N ASN A 101 -12.77 -18.41 18.25
CA ASN A 101 -12.29 -19.55 17.47
C ASN A 101 -11.67 -19.09 16.13
N PHE A 102 -11.10 -20.05 15.39
CA PHE A 102 -10.47 -19.81 14.09
C PHE A 102 -11.40 -19.13 13.07
N ILE A 103 -12.66 -19.54 12.98
CA ILE A 103 -13.60 -19.02 11.97
C ILE A 103 -13.88 -17.55 12.21
N VAL A 104 -14.20 -17.19 13.48
CA VAL A 104 -14.43 -15.79 13.85
C VAL A 104 -13.19 -14.94 13.58
N LEU A 105 -12.00 -15.46 13.93
CA LEU A 105 -10.73 -14.77 13.67
C LEU A 105 -10.50 -14.57 12.16
N ALA A 106 -10.72 -15.60 11.35
CA ALA A 106 -10.59 -15.55 9.89
C ALA A 106 -11.54 -14.53 9.25
N VAL A 107 -12.80 -14.46 9.75
CA VAL A 107 -13.79 -13.47 9.28
C VAL A 107 -13.34 -12.05 9.62
N LEU A 108 -12.90 -11.81 10.87
CA LEU A 108 -12.40 -10.47 11.27
C LEU A 108 -11.20 -10.03 10.42
N ILE A 109 -10.23 -10.93 10.21
CA ILE A 109 -9.06 -10.68 9.38
C ILE A 109 -9.46 -10.42 7.92
N GLY A 110 -10.36 -11.26 7.37
CA GLY A 110 -10.85 -11.10 6.00
C GLY A 110 -11.56 -9.76 5.79
N LEU A 111 -12.43 -9.34 6.72
CA LEU A 111 -13.11 -8.06 6.68
C LEU A 111 -12.13 -6.87 6.78
N SER A 112 -11.10 -6.97 7.63
CA SER A 112 -10.03 -5.98 7.67
C SER A 112 -9.28 -5.92 6.32
N GLY A 113 -8.95 -7.06 5.71
CA GLY A 113 -8.33 -7.12 4.39
C GLY A 113 -9.18 -6.52 3.28
N LEU A 114 -10.51 -6.65 3.34
CA LEU A 114 -11.42 -5.98 2.39
C LEU A 114 -11.32 -4.43 2.47
N ALA A 115 -11.09 -3.86 3.65
CA ALA A 115 -10.83 -2.43 3.76
C ALA A 115 -9.56 -2.04 3.01
N VAL A 116 -8.50 -2.84 3.14
CA VAL A 116 -7.21 -2.62 2.45
C VAL A 116 -7.39 -2.66 0.94
N SER A 117 -8.02 -3.71 0.41
CA SER A 117 -8.24 -3.86 -1.04
C SER A 117 -9.17 -2.80 -1.63
N THR A 118 -10.03 -2.20 -0.81
CA THR A 118 -10.92 -1.11 -1.21
C THR A 118 -10.18 0.23 -1.19
N PHE A 119 -9.38 0.47 -0.14
CA PHE A 119 -8.70 1.75 0.06
C PHE A 119 -7.61 2.03 -0.98
N HIS A 120 -6.77 1.05 -1.29
CA HIS A 120 -5.60 1.25 -2.18
C HIS A 120 -6.00 1.82 -3.56
N PRO A 121 -6.88 1.17 -4.35
CA PRO A 121 -7.27 1.70 -5.66
C PRO A 121 -8.05 3.01 -5.56
N MET A 122 -8.92 3.15 -4.54
CA MET A 122 -9.68 4.36 -4.31
C MET A 122 -8.76 5.54 -3.94
N GLY A 123 -7.85 5.32 -2.99
CA GLY A 123 -6.91 6.35 -2.54
C GLY A 123 -6.02 6.85 -3.67
N ALA A 124 -5.38 5.92 -4.41
CA ALA A 124 -4.52 6.27 -5.55
C ALA A 124 -5.30 6.98 -6.67
N GLY A 125 -6.52 6.53 -6.99
CA GLY A 125 -7.39 7.18 -7.95
C GLY A 125 -7.78 8.60 -7.52
N LEU A 126 -8.14 8.81 -6.24
CA LEU A 126 -8.46 10.14 -5.70
C LEU A 126 -7.24 11.06 -5.70
N VAL A 127 -6.06 10.58 -5.33
CA VAL A 127 -4.83 11.39 -5.38
C VAL A 127 -4.64 11.98 -6.78
N SER A 128 -4.80 11.18 -7.83
CA SER A 128 -4.67 11.66 -9.21
C SER A 128 -5.70 12.75 -9.58
N LYS A 129 -6.88 12.75 -8.92
CA LYS A 129 -7.92 13.77 -9.17
C LYS A 129 -7.72 15.06 -8.37
N VAL A 130 -7.19 14.96 -7.13
CA VAL A 130 -6.99 16.11 -6.24
C VAL A 130 -5.58 16.71 -6.32
N ALA A 131 -4.65 16.03 -7.00
CA ALA A 131 -3.29 16.50 -7.19
C ALA A 131 -3.26 17.83 -7.97
N PRO A 132 -2.40 18.78 -7.60
CA PRO A 132 -2.11 19.95 -8.41
C PRO A 132 -1.60 19.54 -9.80
N ASP A 133 -1.87 20.39 -10.81
CA ASP A 133 -1.47 20.14 -12.19
C ASP A 133 0.04 19.94 -12.32
N GLY A 134 0.44 18.94 -13.10
CA GLY A 134 1.84 18.59 -13.31
C GLY A 134 2.53 17.96 -12.09
N LYS A 135 1.78 17.56 -11.02
CA LYS A 135 2.33 16.98 -9.78
C LYS A 135 1.72 15.64 -9.39
N ILE A 136 1.12 14.95 -10.34
CA ILE A 136 0.39 13.70 -10.06
C ILE A 136 1.33 12.65 -9.48
N SER A 137 2.48 12.39 -10.12
CA SER A 137 3.42 11.36 -9.64
C SER A 137 4.05 11.73 -8.30
N THR A 138 4.34 13.02 -8.07
CA THR A 138 4.79 13.51 -6.76
C THR A 138 3.73 13.26 -5.69
N CYS A 139 2.47 13.54 -5.97
CA CYS A 139 1.37 13.30 -5.02
C CYS A 139 1.13 11.80 -4.77
N ILE A 140 1.23 10.98 -5.80
CA ILE A 140 1.19 9.51 -5.66
C ILE A 140 2.37 9.02 -4.79
N SER A 141 3.57 9.59 -4.96
CA SER A 141 4.70 9.18 -4.13
C SER A 141 4.52 9.55 -2.65
N ILE A 142 3.93 10.72 -2.35
CA ILE A 142 3.56 11.10 -0.98
C ILE A 142 2.54 10.11 -0.40
N PHE A 143 1.54 9.74 -1.20
CA PHE A 143 0.53 8.76 -0.82
C PHE A 143 1.17 7.39 -0.50
N VAL A 144 2.04 6.88 -1.37
CA VAL A 144 2.76 5.61 -1.19
C VAL A 144 3.69 5.65 0.02
N ALA A 145 4.41 6.77 0.22
CA ALA A 145 5.28 6.96 1.39
C ALA A 145 4.48 6.89 2.70
N GLY A 146 3.25 7.44 2.71
CA GLY A 146 2.33 7.31 3.85
C GLY A 146 2.09 5.85 4.24
N GLY A 147 1.72 5.00 3.28
CA GLY A 147 1.52 3.55 3.52
C GLY A 147 2.77 2.87 4.04
N SER A 148 3.91 3.08 3.37
CA SER A 148 5.20 2.50 3.80
C SER A 148 5.57 2.89 5.24
N PHE A 149 5.30 4.14 5.62
CA PHE A 149 5.57 4.62 6.97
C PHE A 149 4.63 3.99 8.01
N GLY A 150 3.33 3.84 7.66
CA GLY A 150 2.36 3.15 8.51
C GLY A 150 2.74 1.69 8.74
N PHE A 151 3.10 0.98 7.67
CA PHE A 151 3.57 -0.40 7.72
C PHE A 151 4.79 -0.56 8.63
N ALA A 152 5.78 0.32 8.50
CA ALA A 152 7.02 0.28 9.30
C ALA A 152 6.79 0.62 10.77
N LEU A 153 5.85 1.52 11.09
CA LEU A 153 5.58 1.97 12.45
C LEU A 153 4.69 1.01 13.25
N ALA A 154 3.87 0.23 12.58
CA ALA A 154 2.90 -0.66 13.21
C ALA A 154 3.52 -1.63 14.24
N PRO A 155 4.62 -2.35 13.95
CA PRO A 155 5.24 -3.25 14.91
C PRO A 155 5.70 -2.52 16.17
N ILE A 156 6.32 -1.36 16.02
CA ILE A 156 6.86 -0.56 17.14
C ILE A 156 5.72 -0.14 18.06
N VAL A 157 4.68 0.48 17.48
CA VAL A 157 3.54 0.98 18.26
C VAL A 157 2.78 -0.16 18.93
N LEU A 158 2.54 -1.26 18.22
CA LEU A 158 1.74 -2.37 18.76
C LEU A 158 2.51 -3.14 19.86
N VAL A 159 3.80 -3.40 19.67
CA VAL A 159 4.63 -4.04 20.70
C VAL A 159 4.70 -3.17 21.96
N TYR A 160 4.92 -1.86 21.80
CA TYR A 160 4.94 -0.93 22.92
C TYR A 160 3.57 -0.85 23.62
N PHE A 161 2.49 -0.83 22.85
CA PHE A 161 1.13 -0.87 23.38
C PHE A 161 0.89 -2.13 24.25
N MET A 162 1.33 -3.31 23.76
CA MET A 162 1.18 -4.58 24.49
C MET A 162 2.04 -4.67 25.75
N GLN A 163 3.14 -3.92 25.83
CA GLN A 163 3.94 -3.83 27.06
C GLN A 163 3.26 -2.98 28.14
N MET A 164 2.45 -2.01 27.73
CA MET A 164 1.81 -1.08 28.67
C MET A 164 0.36 -1.45 29.01
N TYR A 165 -0.33 -2.12 28.08
CA TYR A 165 -1.76 -2.40 28.19
C TYR A 165 -2.10 -3.84 27.81
N SER A 166 -3.17 -4.38 28.41
CA SER A 166 -3.75 -5.66 27.94
C SER A 166 -4.28 -5.53 26.51
N LEU A 167 -4.23 -6.61 25.74
CA LEU A 167 -4.83 -6.68 24.41
C LEU A 167 -6.35 -6.45 24.40
N ASP A 168 -7.03 -6.54 25.55
CA ASP A 168 -8.45 -6.21 25.65
C ASP A 168 -8.73 -4.72 25.40
N TYR A 169 -7.71 -3.86 25.55
CA TYR A 169 -7.76 -2.44 25.21
C TYR A 169 -7.40 -2.12 23.75
N LEU A 170 -7.10 -3.14 22.92
CA LEU A 170 -6.77 -2.94 21.50
C LEU A 170 -7.80 -2.07 20.76
N PRO A 171 -9.14 -2.14 21.05
CA PRO A 171 -10.13 -1.25 20.44
C PRO A 171 -9.89 0.25 20.64
N ILE A 172 -9.08 0.68 21.61
CA ILE A 172 -8.73 2.11 21.77
C ILE A 172 -7.98 2.62 20.52
N LEU A 173 -7.23 1.75 19.85
CA LEU A 173 -6.52 2.08 18.61
C LEU A 173 -7.45 2.34 17.42
N ILE A 174 -8.76 2.13 17.54
CA ILE A 174 -9.75 2.51 16.53
C ILE A 174 -9.96 4.04 16.50
N ILE A 175 -9.74 4.72 17.62
CA ILE A 175 -10.00 6.17 17.76
C ILE A 175 -9.29 7.00 16.69
N PRO A 176 -7.97 6.82 16.42
CA PRO A 176 -7.28 7.56 15.37
C PRO A 176 -7.89 7.37 13.97
N ALA A 177 -8.37 6.15 13.67
CA ALA A 177 -9.05 5.86 12.40
C ALA A 177 -10.37 6.61 12.28
N ILE A 178 -11.16 6.68 13.35
CA ILE A 178 -12.43 7.44 13.38
C ILE A 178 -12.15 8.94 13.18
N ILE A 179 -11.18 9.49 13.88
CA ILE A 179 -10.77 10.90 13.74
C ILE A 179 -10.40 11.19 12.30
N LEU A 180 -9.57 10.35 11.68
CA LEU A 180 -9.19 10.50 10.27
C LEU A 180 -10.42 10.41 9.35
N GLY A 181 -11.34 9.46 9.58
CA GLY A 181 -12.57 9.34 8.82
C GLY A 181 -13.41 10.63 8.86
N VAL A 182 -13.55 11.24 10.03
CA VAL A 182 -14.23 12.53 10.20
C VAL A 182 -13.51 13.65 9.43
N LEU A 183 -12.18 13.72 9.50
CA LEU A 183 -11.39 14.70 8.75
C LEU A 183 -11.53 14.51 7.24
N MET A 184 -11.50 13.27 6.74
CA MET A 184 -11.73 12.97 5.32
C MET A 184 -13.13 13.37 4.87
N TYR A 185 -14.15 13.10 5.68
CA TYR A 185 -15.53 13.51 5.39
C TYR A 185 -15.66 15.03 5.30
N SER A 186 -15.13 15.76 6.28
CA SER A 186 -15.17 17.23 6.34
C SER A 186 -14.37 17.91 5.23
N SER A 187 -13.31 17.26 4.71
CA SER A 187 -12.49 17.77 3.60
C SER A 187 -13.19 17.77 2.24
N GLY A 188 -14.36 17.12 2.13
CA GLY A 188 -15.11 16.99 0.88
C GLY A 188 -14.59 15.88 -0.05
N LEU A 189 -13.62 15.05 0.36
CA LEU A 189 -13.13 13.92 -0.42
C LEU A 189 -14.25 12.95 -0.84
N SER A 190 -15.25 12.78 0.00
CA SER A 190 -16.45 11.96 -0.29
C SER A 190 -17.30 12.47 -1.47
N LYS A 191 -17.11 13.71 -1.90
CA LYS A 191 -17.82 14.32 -3.03
C LYS A 191 -17.05 14.20 -4.35
N ALA A 192 -15.79 13.81 -4.32
CA ALA A 192 -14.97 13.63 -5.50
C ALA A 192 -15.52 12.48 -6.38
N ARG A 193 -15.47 12.62 -7.70
CA ARG A 193 -15.85 11.56 -8.63
C ARG A 193 -14.61 11.06 -9.36
N PHE A 194 -14.48 9.74 -9.51
CA PHE A 194 -13.38 9.13 -10.27
C PHE A 194 -13.57 9.31 -11.77
N VAL A 195 -14.76 9.05 -12.24
CA VAL A 195 -15.10 8.97 -13.67
C VAL A 195 -16.39 9.74 -13.92
N ASN A 196 -16.52 10.35 -15.09
CA ASN A 196 -17.73 11.00 -15.55
C ASN A 196 -18.90 10.00 -15.58
N GLU A 197 -20.11 10.42 -15.23
CA GLU A 197 -21.31 9.57 -15.18
C GLU A 197 -21.60 8.90 -16.52
N GLN A 198 -21.35 9.60 -17.63
CA GLN A 198 -21.55 9.04 -18.97
C GLN A 198 -20.61 7.88 -19.25
N VAL A 199 -19.34 8.01 -18.88
CA VAL A 199 -18.32 6.96 -18.99
C VAL A 199 -18.68 5.80 -18.07
N ALA A 200 -19.04 6.08 -16.83
CA ALA A 200 -19.43 5.06 -15.86
C ALA A 200 -20.64 4.23 -16.31
N LYS A 201 -21.66 4.85 -16.93
CA LYS A 201 -22.82 4.14 -17.47
C LYS A 201 -22.46 3.18 -18.60
N ASN A 202 -21.51 3.54 -19.44
CA ASN A 202 -21.06 2.74 -20.58
C ASN A 202 -19.93 1.76 -20.23
N MET A 203 -19.48 1.75 -18.96
CA MET A 203 -18.39 0.91 -18.52
C MET A 203 -18.82 -0.55 -18.42
N HIS A 204 -18.10 -1.41 -19.12
CA HIS A 204 -18.26 -2.87 -19.06
C HIS A 204 -16.94 -3.51 -18.65
N PHE A 205 -17.01 -4.42 -17.68
CA PHE A 205 -15.84 -5.22 -17.31
C PHE A 205 -15.55 -6.21 -18.44
N ASN A 206 -14.41 -6.04 -19.09
CA ASN A 206 -13.98 -6.93 -20.16
C ASN A 206 -12.54 -7.41 -19.89
N LEU A 207 -12.43 -8.56 -19.23
CA LEU A 207 -11.14 -9.15 -18.88
C LEU A 207 -10.28 -9.43 -20.13
N ALA A 208 -10.90 -9.86 -21.22
CA ALA A 208 -10.18 -10.16 -22.47
C ALA A 208 -9.53 -8.89 -23.03
N GLN A 209 -10.23 -7.76 -23.03
CA GLN A 209 -9.68 -6.48 -23.49
C GLN A 209 -8.52 -6.02 -22.62
N ILE A 210 -8.59 -6.23 -21.29
CA ILE A 210 -7.52 -5.90 -20.36
C ILE A 210 -6.29 -6.77 -20.65
N LEU A 211 -6.46 -8.08 -20.77
CA LEU A 211 -5.39 -9.03 -21.06
C LEU A 211 -4.75 -8.81 -22.44
N GLN A 212 -5.49 -8.28 -23.41
CA GLN A 212 -4.99 -7.90 -24.72
C GLN A 212 -4.23 -6.58 -24.74
N ASN A 213 -4.32 -5.76 -23.68
CA ASN A 213 -3.55 -4.52 -23.56
C ASN A 213 -2.09 -4.86 -23.21
N LYS A 214 -1.30 -5.16 -24.25
CA LYS A 214 0.11 -5.57 -24.10
C LYS A 214 0.96 -4.61 -23.27
N PRO A 215 0.91 -3.26 -23.44
CA PRO A 215 1.66 -2.34 -22.60
C PRO A 215 1.31 -2.46 -21.12
N LEU A 216 0.03 -2.57 -20.79
CA LEU A 216 -0.45 -2.73 -19.42
C LEU A 216 0.02 -4.07 -18.83
N MET A 217 -0.07 -5.16 -19.59
CA MET A 217 0.37 -6.48 -19.13
C MET A 217 1.88 -6.54 -18.91
N LEU A 218 2.68 -5.96 -19.81
CA LEU A 218 4.13 -5.87 -19.62
C LEU A 218 4.50 -5.02 -18.40
N LEU A 219 3.77 -3.92 -18.19
CA LEU A 219 3.95 -3.09 -16.99
C LEU A 219 3.65 -3.90 -15.72
N ASN A 220 2.52 -4.61 -15.68
CA ASN A 220 2.14 -5.46 -14.55
C ASN A 220 3.19 -6.54 -14.25
N ILE A 221 3.68 -7.25 -15.29
CA ILE A 221 4.73 -8.24 -15.12
C ILE A 221 6.00 -7.61 -14.57
N SER A 222 6.41 -6.47 -15.12
CA SER A 222 7.61 -5.75 -14.66
C SER A 222 7.47 -5.31 -13.20
N MET A 223 6.30 -4.79 -12.82
CA MET A 223 6.04 -4.36 -11.45
C MET A 223 5.88 -5.55 -10.49
N GLY A 224 5.33 -6.66 -10.95
CA GLY A 224 5.29 -7.92 -10.20
C GLY A 224 6.69 -8.47 -9.90
N LEU A 225 7.57 -8.49 -10.87
CA LEU A 225 8.98 -8.89 -10.68
C LEU A 225 9.72 -7.94 -9.74
N ARG A 226 9.49 -6.63 -9.88
CA ARG A 226 10.01 -5.61 -8.95
C ARG A 226 9.50 -5.85 -7.52
N ALA A 227 8.19 -6.09 -7.37
CA ALA A 227 7.58 -6.34 -6.06
C ALA A 227 8.13 -7.63 -5.43
N TRP A 228 8.35 -8.66 -6.24
CA TRP A 228 8.98 -9.90 -5.79
C TRP A 228 10.39 -9.68 -5.29
N LEU A 229 11.23 -8.93 -6.03
CA LEU A 229 12.58 -8.56 -5.59
C LEU A 229 12.53 -7.78 -4.27
N PHE A 230 11.67 -6.78 -4.17
CA PHE A 230 11.51 -5.97 -2.95
C PHE A 230 11.13 -6.85 -1.74
N THR A 231 10.12 -7.70 -1.90
CA THR A 231 9.63 -8.58 -0.83
C THR A 231 10.69 -9.61 -0.43
N ALA A 232 11.41 -10.18 -1.41
CA ALA A 232 12.50 -11.11 -1.14
C ALA A 232 13.59 -10.43 -0.30
N LEU A 233 14.02 -9.23 -0.67
CA LEU A 233 15.04 -8.50 0.09
C LEU A 233 14.53 -8.13 1.49
N VAL A 234 13.32 -7.62 1.63
CA VAL A 234 12.75 -7.29 2.96
C VAL A 234 12.69 -8.53 3.86
N THR A 235 12.36 -9.69 3.30
CA THR A 235 12.22 -10.94 4.07
C THR A 235 13.56 -11.57 4.42
N PHE A 236 14.47 -11.66 3.45
CA PHE A 236 15.69 -12.44 3.60
C PHE A 236 16.91 -11.62 4.02
N LEU A 237 16.90 -10.30 3.87
CA LEU A 237 18.01 -9.43 4.26
C LEU A 237 18.40 -9.56 5.75
N PRO A 238 17.45 -9.58 6.71
CA PRO A 238 17.79 -9.81 8.10
C PRO A 238 18.42 -11.20 8.36
N LEU A 239 17.89 -12.23 7.69
CA LEU A 239 18.41 -13.60 7.84
C LEU A 239 19.82 -13.71 7.28
N TRP A 240 20.06 -13.11 6.10
CA TRP A 240 21.38 -13.04 5.50
C TRP A 240 22.39 -12.31 6.42
N ALA A 241 21.96 -11.21 7.05
CA ALA A 241 22.83 -10.47 7.98
C ALA A 241 23.23 -11.33 9.20
N ILE A 242 22.29 -12.09 9.75
CA ILE A 242 22.56 -13.02 10.86
C ILE A 242 23.53 -14.13 10.42
N GLU A 243 23.36 -14.68 9.22
CA GLU A 243 24.27 -15.70 8.65
C GLU A 243 25.70 -15.16 8.47
N LYS A 244 25.84 -13.85 8.19
CA LYS A 244 27.14 -13.14 8.13
C LYS A 244 27.71 -12.78 9.52
N GLY A 245 27.08 -13.22 10.61
CA GLY A 245 27.55 -13.02 11.98
C GLY A 245 27.08 -11.72 12.64
N CYS A 246 26.10 -11.02 12.07
CA CYS A 246 25.50 -9.88 12.71
C CYS A 246 24.59 -10.31 13.87
N ASP A 247 24.52 -9.49 14.92
CA ASP A 247 23.49 -9.64 15.93
C ASP A 247 22.11 -9.21 15.39
N ASN A 248 21.05 -9.48 16.16
CA ASN A 248 19.68 -9.13 15.79
C ASN A 248 19.49 -7.61 15.63
N THR A 249 20.22 -6.79 16.40
CA THR A 249 20.12 -5.34 16.34
C THR A 249 20.69 -4.80 15.04
N LEU A 250 21.87 -5.23 14.67
CA LEU A 250 22.53 -4.83 13.42
C LEU A 250 21.74 -5.32 12.19
N SER A 251 21.22 -6.54 12.25
CA SER A 251 20.34 -7.11 11.22
C SER A 251 19.09 -6.23 11.01
N GLY A 252 18.47 -5.75 12.07
CA GLY A 252 17.35 -4.79 12.00
C GLY A 252 17.76 -3.45 11.38
N TRP A 253 18.93 -2.92 11.71
CA TRP A 253 19.44 -1.68 11.11
C TRP A 253 19.72 -1.81 9.62
N ILE A 254 20.27 -2.95 9.18
CA ILE A 254 20.50 -3.26 7.77
C ILE A 254 19.19 -3.20 6.97
N LEU A 255 18.14 -3.84 7.48
CA LEU A 255 16.81 -3.75 6.87
C LEU A 255 16.27 -2.31 6.89
N THR A 256 16.43 -1.59 7.99
CA THR A 256 15.96 -0.21 8.13
C THR A 256 16.60 0.71 7.09
N ILE A 257 17.91 0.57 6.85
CA ILE A 257 18.62 1.34 5.82
C ILE A 257 18.03 1.10 4.43
N TYR A 258 17.76 -0.16 4.06
CA TYR A 258 17.11 -0.51 2.80
C TYR A 258 15.71 0.11 2.67
N LEU A 259 14.89 0.05 3.74
CA LEU A 259 13.55 0.61 3.78
C LEU A 259 13.56 2.15 3.75
N CYS A 260 14.48 2.80 4.45
CA CYS A 260 14.67 4.25 4.38
C CYS A 260 15.03 4.69 2.94
N GLY A 261 15.95 3.96 2.32
CA GLY A 261 16.28 4.16 0.91
C GLY A 261 15.04 4.05 0.02
N SER A 262 14.21 3.04 0.23
CA SER A 262 13.00 2.82 -0.57
C SER A 262 11.99 3.95 -0.44
N VAL A 263 11.75 4.48 0.75
CA VAL A 263 10.85 5.64 0.96
C VAL A 263 11.39 6.88 0.24
N ILE A 264 12.65 7.21 0.45
CA ILE A 264 13.29 8.39 -0.15
C ILE A 264 13.33 8.25 -1.67
N GLY A 265 13.70 7.09 -2.18
CA GLY A 265 13.73 6.81 -3.62
C GLY A 265 12.35 6.88 -4.27
N GLY A 266 11.30 6.40 -3.59
CA GLY A 266 9.92 6.55 -4.05
C GLY A 266 9.51 8.01 -4.20
N LEU A 267 9.85 8.87 -3.22
CA LEU A 267 9.57 10.32 -3.27
C LEU A 267 10.36 11.00 -4.40
N ILE A 268 11.65 10.69 -4.53
CA ILE A 268 12.49 11.22 -5.62
C ILE A 268 11.96 10.74 -6.98
N GLY A 269 11.61 9.46 -7.10
CA GLY A 269 11.03 8.87 -8.31
C GLY A 269 9.76 9.58 -8.75
N GLY A 270 8.84 9.86 -7.80
CA GLY A 270 7.62 10.62 -8.09
C GLY A 270 7.90 12.01 -8.63
N ALA A 271 8.85 12.75 -8.01
CA ALA A 271 9.24 14.07 -8.46
C ALA A 271 9.95 14.04 -9.84
N LEU A 272 10.75 13.01 -10.11
CA LEU A 272 11.39 12.81 -11.41
C LEU A 272 10.38 12.43 -12.49
N ASN A 273 9.40 11.59 -12.18
CA ASN A 273 8.32 11.21 -13.09
C ASN A 273 7.59 12.44 -13.64
N ASP A 274 7.28 13.42 -12.79
CA ASP A 274 6.59 14.64 -13.19
C ASP A 274 7.47 15.55 -14.07
N LYS A 275 8.82 15.44 -13.98
CA LYS A 275 9.76 16.27 -14.74
C LYS A 275 10.20 15.68 -16.08
N ILE A 276 10.54 14.38 -16.08
CA ILE A 276 11.16 13.74 -17.26
C ILE A 276 10.33 12.60 -17.84
N GLY A 277 9.15 12.33 -17.23
CA GLY A 277 8.20 11.31 -17.66
C GLY A 277 8.45 9.94 -17.03
N TYR A 278 7.38 9.30 -16.61
CA TYR A 278 7.41 8.04 -15.85
C TYR A 278 8.06 6.87 -16.59
N LYS A 279 7.90 6.77 -17.92
CA LYS A 279 8.50 5.66 -18.71
C LYS A 279 10.02 5.63 -18.59
N LYS A 280 10.66 6.81 -18.65
CA LYS A 280 12.11 6.93 -18.52
C LYS A 280 12.58 6.60 -17.10
N VAL A 281 11.89 7.13 -16.11
CA VAL A 281 12.23 6.89 -14.69
C VAL A 281 12.10 5.42 -14.34
N ILE A 282 11.00 4.77 -14.72
CA ILE A 282 10.78 3.33 -14.48
C ILE A 282 11.91 2.52 -15.13
N LEU A 283 12.18 2.77 -16.42
CA LEU A 283 13.22 2.05 -17.16
C LEU A 283 14.59 2.16 -16.47
N TRP A 284 15.03 3.39 -16.20
CA TRP A 284 16.34 3.61 -15.62
C TRP A 284 16.43 3.16 -14.17
N ALA A 285 15.39 3.35 -13.37
CA ALA A 285 15.34 2.86 -12.00
C ALA A 285 15.48 1.34 -11.94
N LEU A 286 14.77 0.59 -12.79
CA LEU A 286 14.86 -0.87 -12.83
C LEU A 286 16.24 -1.36 -13.34
N ILE A 287 16.80 -0.71 -14.37
CA ILE A 287 18.14 -1.06 -14.87
C ILE A 287 19.20 -0.80 -13.81
N PHE A 288 19.22 0.40 -13.23
CA PHE A 288 20.24 0.75 -12.25
C PHE A 288 20.09 0.02 -10.91
N THR A 289 18.91 -0.52 -10.59
CA THR A 289 18.72 -1.40 -9.42
C THR A 289 19.64 -2.64 -9.47
N LEU A 290 19.99 -3.12 -10.65
CA LEU A 290 20.84 -4.28 -10.80
C LEU A 290 22.23 -4.07 -10.16
N ILE A 291 22.80 -2.87 -10.27
CA ILE A 291 24.15 -2.56 -9.79
C ILE A 291 24.25 -2.77 -8.26
N PRO A 292 23.50 -2.05 -7.41
CA PRO A 292 23.57 -2.22 -5.97
C PRO A 292 23.08 -3.61 -5.51
N THR A 293 22.09 -4.21 -6.23
CA THR A 293 21.61 -5.56 -5.90
C THR A 293 22.71 -6.60 -6.14
N MET A 294 23.40 -6.54 -7.27
CA MET A 294 24.52 -7.44 -7.55
C MET A 294 25.69 -7.22 -6.56
N TYR A 295 26.03 -5.97 -6.27
CA TYR A 295 27.04 -5.69 -5.25
C TYR A 295 26.66 -6.34 -3.91
N PHE A 296 25.45 -6.14 -3.43
CA PHE A 296 24.96 -6.73 -2.19
C PHE A 296 25.03 -8.26 -2.20
N LEU A 297 24.56 -8.93 -3.27
CA LEU A 297 24.55 -10.40 -3.37
C LEU A 297 25.97 -11.02 -3.30
N PHE A 298 26.97 -10.33 -3.85
CA PHE A 298 28.35 -10.81 -3.89
C PHE A 298 29.25 -10.23 -2.80
N ALA A 299 28.73 -9.33 -1.95
CA ALA A 299 29.50 -8.76 -0.85
C ALA A 299 29.94 -9.83 0.15
N GLN A 300 31.26 -9.84 0.42
CA GLN A 300 31.84 -10.77 1.40
C GLN A 300 31.83 -10.18 2.81
N GLN A 301 31.81 -8.87 2.92
CA GLN A 301 31.92 -8.14 4.19
C GLN A 301 30.81 -7.09 4.29
N ILE A 302 30.46 -6.76 5.51
CA ILE A 302 29.50 -5.69 5.85
C ILE A 302 30.31 -4.42 6.05
N ASP A 303 30.46 -3.64 4.98
CA ASP A 303 31.19 -2.38 4.93
C ASP A 303 30.27 -1.19 4.62
N ILE A 304 30.85 0.00 4.61
CA ILE A 304 30.10 1.24 4.30
C ILE A 304 29.50 1.20 2.88
N LEU A 305 30.18 0.58 1.94
CA LEU A 305 29.71 0.49 0.55
C LEU A 305 28.48 -0.41 0.42
N MET A 306 28.41 -1.48 1.25
CA MET A 306 27.21 -2.32 1.33
C MET A 306 26.00 -1.53 1.87
N TYR A 307 26.17 -0.70 2.90
CA TYR A 307 25.07 0.15 3.39
C TYR A 307 24.60 1.15 2.33
N ILE A 308 25.54 1.75 1.60
CA ILE A 308 25.21 2.63 0.47
C ILE A 308 24.47 1.86 -0.62
N ALA A 309 24.93 0.65 -0.98
CA ALA A 309 24.29 -0.20 -1.98
C ALA A 309 22.85 -0.57 -1.57
N LEU A 310 22.63 -0.93 -0.31
CA LEU A 310 21.30 -1.25 0.21
C LEU A 310 20.37 -0.03 0.16
N PHE A 311 20.85 1.12 0.61
CA PHE A 311 20.06 2.37 0.58
C PHE A 311 19.70 2.78 -0.86
N VAL A 312 20.67 2.78 -1.77
CA VAL A 312 20.48 3.13 -3.18
C VAL A 312 19.61 2.08 -3.88
N GLY A 313 19.84 0.80 -3.60
CA GLY A 313 19.06 -0.32 -4.17
C GLY A 313 17.59 -0.25 -3.77
N GLY A 314 17.30 -0.06 -2.49
CA GLY A 314 15.95 0.16 -2.00
C GLY A 314 15.29 1.37 -2.66
N GLY A 315 16.04 2.46 -2.79
CA GLY A 315 15.59 3.69 -3.45
C GLY A 315 15.22 3.48 -4.91
N LEU A 316 16.07 2.84 -5.67
CA LEU A 316 15.84 2.59 -7.10
C LEU A 316 14.66 1.64 -7.32
N VAL A 317 14.53 0.56 -6.53
CA VAL A 317 13.39 -0.35 -6.60
C VAL A 317 12.07 0.40 -6.41
N MET A 318 12.00 1.32 -5.46
CA MET A 318 10.76 2.04 -5.17
C MET A 318 10.54 3.29 -6.02
N ALA A 319 11.57 3.85 -6.65
CA ALA A 319 11.44 5.00 -7.55
C ALA A 319 10.52 4.72 -8.76
N ALA A 320 10.41 3.46 -9.19
CA ALA A 320 9.54 3.05 -10.29
C ALA A 320 8.03 3.06 -9.89
N ASN A 321 7.70 2.90 -8.60
CA ASN A 321 6.33 2.61 -8.18
C ASN A 321 5.32 3.74 -8.46
N PRO A 322 5.57 5.03 -8.11
CA PRO A 322 4.61 6.09 -8.37
C PRO A 322 4.30 6.27 -9.87
N GLY A 323 5.34 6.14 -10.70
CA GLY A 323 5.19 6.24 -12.15
C GLY A 323 4.41 5.07 -12.76
N ALA A 324 4.54 3.88 -12.19
CA ALA A 324 3.79 2.70 -12.63
C ALA A 324 2.29 2.87 -12.40
N ILE A 325 1.90 3.42 -11.25
CA ILE A 325 0.49 3.71 -10.94
C ILE A 325 -0.08 4.70 -11.95
N VAL A 326 0.64 5.80 -12.23
CA VAL A 326 0.21 6.81 -13.21
C VAL A 326 0.13 6.21 -14.62
N TRP A 327 1.15 5.42 -15.02
CA TRP A 327 1.11 4.75 -16.33
C TRP A 327 -0.04 3.74 -16.44
N GLY A 328 -0.32 3.01 -15.36
CA GLY A 328 -1.49 2.13 -15.32
C GLY A 328 -2.79 2.89 -15.56
N GLN A 329 -2.99 4.02 -14.87
CA GLN A 329 -4.15 4.90 -15.03
C GLN A 329 -4.25 5.48 -16.44
N ASP A 330 -3.14 5.93 -17.04
CA ASP A 330 -3.12 6.41 -18.43
C ASP A 330 -3.42 5.30 -19.45
N SER A 331 -3.11 4.04 -19.11
CA SER A 331 -3.38 2.88 -19.97
C SER A 331 -4.83 2.43 -19.92
N LEU A 332 -5.58 2.79 -18.88
CA LEU A 332 -7.00 2.52 -18.68
C LEU A 332 -7.72 3.79 -18.20
N PRO A 333 -7.83 4.83 -19.03
CA PRO A 333 -8.37 6.13 -18.61
C PRO A 333 -9.82 6.08 -18.14
N ASP A 334 -10.60 5.12 -18.65
CA ASP A 334 -11.98 4.89 -18.22
C ASP A 334 -12.10 4.10 -16.92
N ASN A 335 -11.01 3.45 -16.48
CA ASN A 335 -10.96 2.59 -15.29
C ASN A 335 -9.70 2.90 -14.43
N PRO A 336 -9.48 4.16 -13.98
CA PRO A 336 -8.25 4.54 -13.27
C PRO A 336 -8.12 3.86 -11.90
N GLY A 337 -9.22 3.62 -11.19
CA GLY A 337 -9.22 2.90 -9.93
C GLY A 337 -8.84 1.43 -10.12
N MET A 338 -9.41 0.78 -11.13
CA MET A 338 -9.04 -0.59 -11.50
C MET A 338 -7.56 -0.67 -11.88
N ALA A 339 -7.08 0.25 -12.72
CA ALA A 339 -5.68 0.32 -13.12
C ALA A 339 -4.74 0.48 -11.91
N SER A 340 -5.12 1.34 -10.95
CA SER A 340 -4.36 1.52 -9.71
C SER A 340 -4.31 0.25 -8.85
N GLY A 341 -5.41 -0.51 -8.81
CA GLY A 341 -5.49 -1.77 -8.09
C GLY A 341 -4.70 -2.92 -8.73
N MET A 342 -4.28 -2.76 -9.99
CA MET A 342 -3.43 -3.72 -10.70
C MET A 342 -1.93 -3.47 -10.45
N MET A 343 -1.52 -2.28 -10.00
CA MET A 343 -0.14 -1.85 -9.80
C MET A 343 0.31 -1.98 -8.36
#